data_e45a3eb61e1efa6b079e93a416f75002
#
_entry.id   e45a3eb61e1efa6b079e93a416f75002
#
_cell.length_a   1.000
_cell.length_b   1.000
_cell.length_c   1.000
_cell.angle_alpha   90.00
_cell.angle_beta   90.00
_cell.angle_gamma   90.00
#
_symmetry.space_group_name_H-M   'P 1'
#
loop_
_entity.id
_entity.type
_entity.pdbx_description
1 polymer ?
#
loop_
_entity_poly.entity_id
_entity_poly.type
_entity_poly.pdbx_seq_one_letter_code
_entity_poly.pdbx_strand_id
1 'polypeptide(L)'
;FGGAQIEIKLVGDYFDKTLAEAQKFCLDEGAHFLSPFDDDDVIEGQASVAVEIEEQLGRIPDHIILPVGGGGLSSGVRSYFGESCDYTFVEPSGAPSLARALANGAPVDVSPINSFVDGAAVAKIGARNFERLKDLNPADVINLSEDRICVTITEMLNVEGIVLEPAGALSIEALGEVSDQIKGKTVVCIASGGNFDFERLPEVKERAQRYSGIKKYFILRMPQRPGALKEFLNILGPDDDICRFEYLKKSARNFGSVLIGIETRSPDNFKPFLQQLI
;
A
#
# COMPACT_ATOMS: atom_id res chain seq x y z
N PHE A 1 21.74 -16.19 -1.45
CA PHE A 1 22.88 -15.31 -1.17
C PHE A 1 23.54 -15.74 0.15
N GLY A 2 24.84 -15.47 0.36
CA GLY A 2 25.58 -15.76 1.59
C GLY A 2 26.05 -17.23 1.80
N GLY A 3 25.47 -18.21 1.12
CA GLY A 3 25.88 -19.62 1.18
C GLY A 3 25.91 -20.20 2.60
N ALA A 4 26.92 -20.97 2.93
CA ALA A 4 27.06 -21.65 4.24
C ALA A 4 27.34 -20.71 5.43
N GLN A 5 27.50 -19.41 5.22
CA GLN A 5 27.74 -18.42 6.30
C GLN A 5 26.44 -17.78 6.82
N ILE A 6 25.29 -18.13 6.24
CA ILE A 6 24.00 -17.62 6.66
C ILE A 6 23.12 -18.77 7.13
N GLU A 7 22.55 -18.62 8.31
CA GLU A 7 21.47 -19.46 8.82
C GLU A 7 20.15 -18.65 8.80
N ILE A 8 19.11 -19.21 8.17
CA ILE A 8 17.79 -18.59 8.11
C ILE A 8 16.88 -19.29 9.09
N LYS A 9 16.33 -18.54 10.07
CA LYS A 9 15.35 -19.02 11.04
C LYS A 9 14.00 -18.33 10.76
N LEU A 10 13.01 -19.11 10.34
CA LEU A 10 11.64 -18.62 10.12
C LEU A 10 10.85 -18.76 11.41
N VAL A 11 10.49 -17.65 12.03
CA VAL A 11 9.75 -17.58 13.29
C VAL A 11 8.73 -16.45 13.27
N GLY A 12 7.59 -16.65 13.97
CA GLY A 12 6.50 -15.69 14.00
C GLY A 12 5.66 -15.66 12.73
N ASP A 13 4.46 -15.11 12.84
CA ASP A 13 3.49 -15.02 11.76
C ASP A 13 3.43 -13.62 11.14
N TYR A 14 4.10 -12.64 11.76
CA TYR A 14 4.18 -11.26 11.31
C TYR A 14 5.42 -10.57 11.91
N PHE A 15 5.77 -9.40 11.34
CA PHE A 15 7.02 -8.69 11.60
C PHE A 15 7.33 -8.49 13.09
N ASP A 16 6.39 -7.99 13.90
CA ASP A 16 6.67 -7.67 15.31
C ASP A 16 6.96 -8.92 16.16
N LYS A 17 6.34 -10.06 15.85
CA LYS A 17 6.69 -11.36 16.50
C LYS A 17 8.08 -11.81 16.10
N THR A 18 8.41 -11.73 14.82
CA THR A 18 9.75 -12.07 14.33
C THR A 18 10.81 -11.19 14.98
N LEU A 19 10.53 -9.89 15.10
CA LEU A 19 11.40 -8.91 15.76
C LEU A 19 11.66 -9.27 17.24
N ALA A 20 10.59 -9.58 17.98
CA ALA A 20 10.71 -9.97 19.39
C ALA A 20 11.53 -11.24 19.58
N GLU A 21 11.32 -12.26 18.73
CA GLU A 21 12.09 -13.52 18.77
C GLU A 21 13.55 -13.29 18.36
N ALA A 22 13.82 -12.43 17.38
CA ALA A 22 15.19 -12.09 16.98
C ALA A 22 15.95 -11.35 18.10
N GLN A 23 15.31 -10.40 18.77
CA GLN A 23 15.89 -9.69 19.92
C GLN A 23 16.19 -10.66 21.06
N LYS A 24 15.26 -11.56 21.38
CA LYS A 24 15.45 -12.61 22.38
C LYS A 24 16.61 -13.53 22.02
N PHE A 25 16.67 -14.00 20.78
CA PHE A 25 17.77 -14.83 20.30
C PHE A 25 19.13 -14.15 20.48
N CYS A 26 19.23 -12.86 20.13
CA CYS A 26 20.46 -12.10 20.28
C CYS A 26 20.90 -11.99 21.77
N LEU A 27 19.93 -11.83 22.69
CA LEU A 27 20.22 -11.81 24.13
C LEU A 27 20.68 -13.18 24.63
N ASP A 28 20.02 -14.25 24.22
CA ASP A 28 20.32 -15.62 24.65
C ASP A 28 21.68 -16.14 24.13
N GLU A 29 22.05 -15.76 22.90
CA GLU A 29 23.27 -16.21 22.22
C GLU A 29 24.44 -15.19 22.31
N GLY A 30 24.21 -14.02 22.90
CA GLY A 30 25.22 -12.95 22.95
C GLY A 30 25.54 -12.35 21.57
N ALA A 31 24.61 -12.45 20.63
CA ALA A 31 24.75 -11.93 19.28
C ALA A 31 24.37 -10.45 19.20
N HIS A 32 24.93 -9.73 18.20
CA HIS A 32 24.54 -8.36 17.93
C HIS A 32 23.21 -8.33 17.15
N PHE A 33 22.24 -7.57 17.66
CA PHE A 33 20.98 -7.30 16.97
C PHE A 33 21.11 -6.06 16.10
N LEU A 34 21.06 -6.25 14.78
CA LEU A 34 20.97 -5.14 13.84
C LEU A 34 19.50 -4.83 13.58
N SER A 35 19.01 -3.68 14.07
CA SER A 35 17.64 -3.24 13.84
C SER A 35 17.42 -2.92 12.37
N PRO A 36 16.27 -3.30 11.78
CA PRO A 36 16.00 -3.00 10.36
C PRO A 36 15.75 -1.51 10.08
N PHE A 37 15.47 -0.69 11.09
CA PHE A 37 15.18 0.73 10.91
C PHE A 37 15.45 1.61 12.14
N ASP A 38 15.42 1.06 13.38
CA ASP A 38 15.54 1.84 14.62
C ASP A 38 16.96 1.74 15.21
N ASP A 39 17.92 2.17 14.44
CA ASP A 39 19.34 2.13 14.75
C ASP A 39 20.04 3.32 14.08
N ASP A 40 20.97 3.98 14.77
CA ASP A 40 21.61 5.19 14.26
C ASP A 40 22.47 4.92 13.02
N ASP A 41 23.20 3.79 12.99
CA ASP A 41 24.02 3.40 11.84
C ASP A 41 23.13 3.07 10.61
N VAL A 42 21.98 2.44 10.85
CA VAL A 42 21.00 2.16 9.79
C VAL A 42 20.39 3.44 9.26
N ILE A 43 20.00 4.37 10.12
CA ILE A 43 19.45 5.68 9.72
C ILE A 43 20.47 6.47 8.90
N GLU A 44 21.74 6.49 9.33
CA GLU A 44 22.83 7.13 8.60
C GLU A 44 23.04 6.48 7.23
N GLY A 45 23.02 5.15 7.17
CA GLY A 45 23.08 4.41 5.93
C GLY A 45 21.93 4.76 4.96
N GLN A 46 20.70 4.93 5.46
CA GLN A 46 19.55 5.36 4.65
C GLN A 46 19.69 6.80 4.14
N ALA A 47 20.45 7.66 4.82
CA ALA A 47 20.71 9.02 4.36
C ALA A 47 21.53 9.07 3.04
N SER A 48 22.21 7.98 2.66
CA SER A 48 22.94 7.89 1.38
C SER A 48 22.04 8.15 0.16
N VAL A 49 20.74 7.80 0.25
CA VAL A 49 19.75 8.13 -0.78
C VAL A 49 19.65 9.64 -1.01
N ALA A 50 19.68 10.43 0.05
CA ALA A 50 19.61 11.89 -0.04
C ALA A 50 20.90 12.47 -0.66
N VAL A 51 22.06 11.92 -0.30
CA VAL A 51 23.36 12.29 -0.90
C VAL A 51 23.33 12.06 -2.42
N GLU A 52 22.91 10.87 -2.85
CA GLU A 52 22.83 10.53 -4.26
C GLU A 52 21.80 11.38 -5.02
N ILE A 53 20.66 11.73 -4.41
CA ILE A 53 19.68 12.64 -4.98
C ILE A 53 20.30 14.01 -5.25
N GLU A 54 21.02 14.59 -4.29
CA GLU A 54 21.67 15.89 -4.46
C GLU A 54 22.77 15.84 -5.50
N GLU A 55 23.61 14.82 -5.48
CA GLU A 55 24.67 14.63 -6.49
C GLU A 55 24.11 14.50 -7.91
N GLN A 56 23.07 13.71 -8.11
CA GLN A 56 22.47 13.47 -9.42
C GLN A 56 21.70 14.68 -9.95
N LEU A 57 21.01 15.43 -9.08
CA LEU A 57 20.30 16.65 -9.45
C LEU A 57 21.25 17.87 -9.60
N GLY A 58 22.43 17.83 -8.96
CA GLY A 58 23.33 18.98 -8.84
C GLY A 58 22.78 20.10 -7.95
N ARG A 59 21.71 19.84 -7.22
CA ARG A 59 21.06 20.75 -6.27
C ARG A 59 20.12 20.00 -5.33
N ILE A 60 19.73 20.65 -4.24
CA ILE A 60 18.65 20.15 -3.36
C ILE A 60 17.31 20.24 -4.10
N PRO A 61 16.45 19.20 -4.06
CA PRO A 61 15.10 19.25 -4.62
C PRO A 61 14.21 20.19 -3.82
N ASP A 62 13.18 20.75 -4.45
CA ASP A 62 12.23 21.62 -3.76
C ASP A 62 11.27 20.83 -2.86
N HIS A 63 10.99 19.56 -3.20
CA HIS A 63 10.07 18.72 -2.45
C HIS A 63 10.44 17.23 -2.61
N ILE A 64 10.38 16.47 -1.53
CA ILE A 64 10.59 15.02 -1.52
C ILE A 64 9.34 14.32 -1.00
N ILE A 65 8.90 13.29 -1.73
CA ILE A 65 7.80 12.40 -1.32
C ILE A 65 8.38 11.03 -1.05
N LEU A 66 8.16 10.50 0.16
CA LEU A 66 8.80 9.26 0.59
C LEU A 66 7.87 8.39 1.45
N PRO A 67 7.97 7.04 1.32
CA PRO A 67 7.18 6.12 2.11
C PRO A 67 7.68 6.03 3.54
N VAL A 68 6.77 5.75 4.47
CA VAL A 68 7.08 5.51 5.88
C VAL A 68 6.53 4.16 6.32
N GLY A 69 7.43 3.34 6.87
CA GLY A 69 7.11 2.17 7.67
C GLY A 69 7.68 2.37 9.07
N GLY A 70 8.82 1.75 9.39
CA GLY A 70 9.53 1.95 10.66
C GLY A 70 10.22 3.31 10.81
N GLY A 71 10.33 4.09 9.72
CA GLY A 71 10.84 5.46 9.71
C GLY A 71 12.33 5.62 9.38
N GLY A 72 13.09 4.53 9.14
CA GLY A 72 14.55 4.61 8.91
C GLY A 72 14.92 5.46 7.70
N LEU A 73 14.32 5.19 6.53
CA LEU A 73 14.53 5.96 5.31
C LEU A 73 14.15 7.44 5.51
N SER A 74 12.97 7.67 6.06
CA SER A 74 12.43 9.01 6.26
C SER A 74 13.28 9.84 7.21
N SER A 75 13.77 9.22 8.30
CA SER A 75 14.68 9.85 9.25
C SER A 75 16.03 10.16 8.62
N GLY A 76 16.60 9.25 7.84
CA GLY A 76 17.87 9.45 7.15
C GLY A 76 17.80 10.61 6.17
N VAL A 77 16.82 10.60 5.26
CA VAL A 77 16.64 11.65 4.25
C VAL A 77 16.38 13.01 4.90
N ARG A 78 15.49 13.08 5.91
CA ARG A 78 15.22 14.34 6.60
C ARG A 78 16.41 14.83 7.40
N SER A 79 17.20 13.94 8.00
CA SER A 79 18.41 14.32 8.73
C SER A 79 19.47 14.94 7.83
N TYR A 80 19.54 14.53 6.56
CA TYR A 80 20.48 15.07 5.59
C TYR A 80 20.06 16.45 5.07
N PHE A 81 18.85 16.59 4.55
CA PHE A 81 18.40 17.85 3.95
C PHE A 81 17.87 18.87 4.96
N GLY A 82 17.45 18.44 6.15
CA GLY A 82 16.90 19.33 7.20
C GLY A 82 15.69 20.11 6.69
N GLU A 83 15.72 21.42 6.89
CA GLU A 83 14.67 22.37 6.46
C GLU A 83 14.93 22.93 5.03
N SER A 84 15.92 22.38 4.29
CA SER A 84 16.31 22.89 2.98
C SER A 84 15.37 22.45 1.85
N CYS A 85 14.46 21.52 2.11
CA CYS A 85 13.39 21.11 1.17
C CYS A 85 12.10 20.79 1.92
N ASP A 86 10.98 20.80 1.18
CA ASP A 86 9.68 20.38 1.70
C ASP A 86 9.54 18.84 1.62
N TYR A 87 8.66 18.28 2.44
CA TYR A 87 8.44 16.84 2.51
C TYR A 87 6.97 16.48 2.45
N THR A 88 6.70 15.28 1.90
CA THR A 88 5.46 14.54 2.11
C THR A 88 5.82 13.11 2.52
N PHE A 89 5.40 12.73 3.70
CA PHE A 89 5.58 11.39 4.25
C PHE A 89 4.32 10.57 3.99
N VAL A 90 4.46 9.37 3.46
CA VAL A 90 3.32 8.59 2.99
C VAL A 90 3.27 7.24 3.69
N GLU A 91 2.15 6.99 4.37
CA GLU A 91 1.90 5.73 5.07
C GLU A 91 0.69 4.99 4.47
N PRO A 92 0.63 3.65 4.55
CA PRO A 92 -0.61 2.93 4.29
C PRO A 92 -1.64 3.21 5.40
N SER A 93 -2.89 3.39 5.03
CA SER A 93 -3.98 3.67 5.99
C SER A 93 -4.14 2.58 7.04
N GLY A 94 -3.78 1.34 6.70
CA GLY A 94 -3.85 0.20 7.61
C GLY A 94 -2.72 0.09 8.61
N ALA A 95 -1.66 0.93 8.50
CA ALA A 95 -0.53 0.96 9.43
C ALA A 95 0.05 2.38 9.57
N PRO A 96 -0.72 3.39 10.04
CA PRO A 96 -0.33 4.79 10.11
C PRO A 96 0.51 5.07 11.37
N SER A 97 1.70 4.47 11.48
CA SER A 97 2.52 4.49 12.70
C SER A 97 3.09 5.88 13.04
N LEU A 98 3.55 6.64 12.02
CA LEU A 98 4.05 8.01 12.20
C LEU A 98 2.91 8.98 12.52
N ALA A 99 1.82 8.96 11.76
CA ALA A 99 0.66 9.83 12.02
C ALA A 99 0.11 9.63 13.44
N ARG A 100 0.03 8.39 13.90
CA ARG A 100 -0.39 8.07 15.28
C ARG A 100 0.62 8.55 16.32
N ALA A 101 1.90 8.38 16.04
CA ALA A 101 2.95 8.84 16.95
C ALA A 101 2.96 10.38 17.09
N LEU A 102 2.82 11.11 15.99
CA LEU A 102 2.69 12.58 15.99
C LEU A 102 1.47 13.05 16.80
N ALA A 103 0.33 12.41 16.58
CA ALA A 103 -0.91 12.75 17.31
C ALA A 103 -0.81 12.50 18.82
N ASN A 104 0.02 11.53 19.26
CA ASN A 104 0.19 11.17 20.67
C ASN A 104 1.44 11.80 21.31
N GLY A 105 2.33 12.40 20.53
CA GLY A 105 3.60 12.92 21.00
C GLY A 105 4.64 11.85 21.38
N ALA A 106 4.38 10.57 21.05
CA ALA A 106 5.28 9.44 21.31
C ALA A 106 4.94 8.25 20.40
N PRO A 107 5.90 7.35 20.12
CA PRO A 107 5.62 6.10 19.42
C PRO A 107 4.58 5.25 20.15
N VAL A 108 3.51 4.89 19.47
CA VAL A 108 2.39 4.07 19.99
C VAL A 108 2.16 2.87 19.09
N ASP A 109 1.70 1.78 19.67
CA ASP A 109 1.33 0.60 18.91
C ASP A 109 0.00 0.81 18.17
N VAL A 110 0.00 0.55 16.86
CA VAL A 110 -1.18 0.55 16.01
C VAL A 110 -1.68 -0.89 15.89
N SER A 111 -2.89 -1.17 16.35
CA SER A 111 -3.48 -2.51 16.27
C SER A 111 -4.99 -2.41 16.10
N PRO A 112 -5.60 -3.24 15.23
CA PRO A 112 -4.96 -4.15 14.28
C PRO A 112 -4.31 -3.40 13.11
N ILE A 113 -3.29 -3.99 12.47
CA ILE A 113 -2.69 -3.48 11.24
C ILE A 113 -3.20 -4.27 10.03
N ASN A 114 -3.20 -3.60 8.86
CA ASN A 114 -3.33 -4.26 7.58
C ASN A 114 -1.93 -4.45 6.98
N SER A 115 -1.50 -5.70 6.83
CA SER A 115 -0.17 -6.05 6.33
C SER A 115 -0.05 -6.10 4.80
N PHE A 116 -1.04 -5.61 4.07
CA PHE A 116 -1.00 -5.64 2.60
C PHE A 116 0.23 -4.92 2.03
N VAL A 117 0.59 -3.77 2.58
CA VAL A 117 1.80 -3.01 2.22
C VAL A 117 2.93 -3.46 3.13
N ASP A 118 3.40 -4.69 2.94
CA ASP A 118 4.34 -5.39 3.84
C ASP A 118 5.64 -4.62 4.11
N GLY A 119 6.21 -3.94 3.11
CA GLY A 119 7.40 -3.09 3.26
C GLY A 119 7.20 -1.82 4.10
N ALA A 120 5.93 -1.43 4.40
CA ALA A 120 5.60 -0.25 5.21
C ALA A 120 4.60 -0.55 6.34
N ALA A 121 4.08 -1.78 6.44
CA ALA A 121 3.10 -2.16 7.46
C ALA A 121 3.79 -2.46 8.81
N VAL A 122 4.23 -1.41 9.50
CA VAL A 122 4.89 -1.48 10.80
C VAL A 122 3.94 -0.98 11.88
N ALA A 123 3.72 -1.79 12.92
CA ALA A 123 2.78 -1.45 13.99
C ALA A 123 3.24 -0.25 14.83
N LYS A 124 4.53 0.02 14.89
CA LYS A 124 5.10 1.09 15.71
C LYS A 124 6.33 1.68 15.04
N ILE A 125 6.36 2.98 14.89
CA ILE A 125 7.55 3.69 14.40
C ILE A 125 8.71 3.53 15.38
N GLY A 126 9.94 3.46 14.88
CA GLY A 126 11.15 3.40 15.72
C GLY A 126 11.26 4.62 16.62
N ALA A 127 11.75 4.41 17.85
CA ALA A 127 11.88 5.49 18.83
C ALA A 127 12.92 6.54 18.38
N ARG A 128 14.07 6.10 17.85
CA ARG A 128 15.10 6.99 17.29
C ARG A 128 14.60 7.72 16.05
N ASN A 129 13.80 7.05 15.24
CA ASN A 129 13.17 7.63 14.06
C ASN A 129 12.17 8.71 14.44
N PHE A 130 11.33 8.43 15.42
CA PHE A 130 10.35 9.40 15.90
C PHE A 130 11.02 10.67 16.46
N GLU A 131 12.11 10.54 17.23
CA GLU A 131 12.85 11.70 17.74
C GLU A 131 13.32 12.65 16.62
N ARG A 132 13.60 12.13 15.43
CA ARG A 132 14.00 12.92 14.25
C ARG A 132 12.84 13.49 13.46
N LEU A 133 11.63 12.92 13.65
CA LEU A 133 10.43 13.25 12.90
C LEU A 133 9.34 13.93 13.75
N LYS A 134 9.50 14.04 15.07
CA LYS A 134 8.47 14.52 15.99
C LYS A 134 8.03 15.98 15.76
N ASP A 135 8.90 16.80 15.16
CA ASP A 135 8.62 18.20 14.88
C ASP A 135 7.97 18.43 13.49
N LEU A 136 7.60 17.36 12.79
CA LEU A 136 6.89 17.44 11.53
C LEU A 136 5.51 18.05 11.73
N ASN A 137 5.08 18.85 10.74
CA ASN A 137 3.68 19.22 10.66
C ASN A 137 2.85 17.96 10.31
N PRO A 138 1.83 17.59 11.10
CA PRO A 138 0.98 16.44 10.78
C PRO A 138 0.32 16.50 9.40
N ALA A 139 0.18 17.71 8.81
CA ALA A 139 -0.34 17.88 7.45
C ALA A 139 0.61 17.36 6.35
N ASP A 140 1.90 17.17 6.68
CA ASP A 140 2.89 16.62 5.74
C ASP A 140 2.89 15.09 5.73
N VAL A 141 2.04 14.45 6.55
CA VAL A 141 1.87 12.99 6.60
C VAL A 141 0.55 12.59 5.96
N ILE A 142 0.62 11.83 4.88
CA ILE A 142 -0.53 11.36 4.11
C ILE A 142 -0.74 9.87 4.33
N ASN A 143 -1.99 9.47 4.56
CA ASN A 143 -2.38 8.07 4.65
C ASN A 143 -3.15 7.66 3.40
N LEU A 144 -2.63 6.66 2.67
CA LEU A 144 -3.24 6.16 1.44
C LEU A 144 -3.86 4.78 1.65
N SER A 145 -5.03 4.55 1.06
CA SER A 145 -5.66 3.22 1.11
C SER A 145 -4.90 2.22 0.25
N GLU A 146 -4.85 0.97 0.72
CA GLU A 146 -4.18 -0.13 0.05
C GLU A 146 -4.76 -0.42 -1.34
N ASP A 147 -6.07 -0.26 -1.51
CA ASP A 147 -6.74 -0.50 -2.78
C ASP A 147 -6.35 0.57 -3.83
N ARG A 148 -6.11 1.81 -3.39
CA ARG A 148 -5.66 2.90 -4.24
C ARG A 148 -4.23 2.67 -4.74
N ILE A 149 -3.33 2.23 -3.86
CA ILE A 149 -1.94 1.88 -4.21
C ILE A 149 -1.89 0.79 -5.30
N CYS A 150 -2.85 -0.14 -5.30
CA CYS A 150 -2.95 -1.18 -6.32
C CYS A 150 -3.18 -0.61 -7.73
N VAL A 151 -3.85 0.53 -7.87
CA VAL A 151 -4.01 1.21 -9.17
C VAL A 151 -2.65 1.64 -9.69
N THR A 152 -1.87 2.35 -8.87
CA THR A 152 -0.51 2.79 -9.22
C THR A 152 0.41 1.64 -9.58
N ILE A 153 0.40 0.53 -8.80
CA ILE A 153 1.20 -0.67 -9.13
C ILE A 153 0.84 -1.18 -10.53
N THR A 154 -0.47 -1.26 -10.82
CA THR A 154 -0.95 -1.79 -12.10
C THR A 154 -0.61 -0.87 -13.27
N GLU A 155 -0.71 0.44 -13.08
CA GLU A 155 -0.34 1.45 -14.09
C GLU A 155 1.16 1.46 -14.35
N MET A 156 1.99 1.49 -13.31
CA MET A 156 3.45 1.45 -13.45
C MET A 156 3.92 0.19 -14.17
N LEU A 157 3.30 -0.97 -13.88
CA LEU A 157 3.62 -2.21 -14.56
C LEU A 157 3.20 -2.18 -16.04
N ASN A 158 1.97 -1.75 -16.34
CA ASN A 158 1.40 -1.88 -17.69
C ASN A 158 1.79 -0.75 -18.65
N VAL A 159 2.03 0.47 -18.12
CA VAL A 159 2.31 1.65 -18.94
C VAL A 159 3.81 1.92 -18.99
N GLU A 160 4.48 1.89 -17.84
CA GLU A 160 5.90 2.24 -17.74
C GLU A 160 6.83 1.02 -17.76
N GLY A 161 6.30 -0.20 -17.60
CA GLY A 161 7.09 -1.43 -17.51
C GLY A 161 7.93 -1.51 -16.23
N ILE A 162 7.54 -0.77 -15.17
CA ILE A 162 8.24 -0.72 -13.90
C ILE A 162 7.51 -1.58 -12.87
N VAL A 163 8.24 -2.52 -12.27
CA VAL A 163 7.72 -3.36 -11.19
C VAL A 163 7.94 -2.66 -9.86
N LEU A 164 6.86 -2.39 -9.15
CA LEU A 164 6.88 -1.83 -7.79
C LEU A 164 6.22 -2.79 -6.81
N GLU A 165 6.84 -2.98 -5.66
CA GLU A 165 6.14 -3.54 -4.50
C GLU A 165 5.17 -2.51 -3.91
N PRO A 166 4.20 -2.90 -3.05
CA PRO A 166 3.20 -1.97 -2.52
C PRO A 166 3.80 -0.75 -1.81
N ALA A 167 4.88 -0.94 -1.03
CA ALA A 167 5.57 0.17 -0.36
C ALA A 167 6.25 1.13 -1.36
N GLY A 168 6.80 0.60 -2.46
CA GLY A 168 7.43 1.39 -3.52
C GLY A 168 6.47 2.29 -4.30
N ALA A 169 5.18 1.94 -4.33
CA ALA A 169 4.16 2.73 -5.02
C ALA A 169 3.59 3.89 -4.20
N LEU A 170 3.81 3.93 -2.88
CA LEU A 170 3.23 4.92 -1.97
C LEU A 170 3.55 6.36 -2.38
N SER A 171 4.82 6.67 -2.63
CA SER A 171 5.26 8.03 -2.97
C SER A 171 4.72 8.51 -4.32
N ILE A 172 4.58 7.60 -5.29
CA ILE A 172 4.05 7.93 -6.62
C ILE A 172 2.56 8.20 -6.54
N GLU A 173 1.80 7.36 -5.82
CA GLU A 173 0.36 7.56 -5.63
C GLU A 173 0.05 8.88 -4.89
N ALA A 174 0.91 9.29 -3.97
CA ALA A 174 0.74 10.54 -3.22
C ALA A 174 0.86 11.81 -4.09
N LEU A 175 1.45 11.74 -5.29
CA LEU A 175 1.55 12.89 -6.21
C LEU A 175 0.19 13.54 -6.49
N GLY A 176 -0.87 12.74 -6.58
CA GLY A 176 -2.23 13.24 -6.78
C GLY A 176 -2.73 14.12 -5.63
N GLU A 177 -2.37 13.78 -4.39
CA GLU A 177 -2.80 14.49 -3.18
C GLU A 177 -2.10 15.85 -3.01
N VAL A 178 -0.85 15.95 -3.47
CA VAL A 178 -0.03 17.15 -3.27
C VAL A 178 0.16 17.97 -4.55
N SER A 179 -0.56 17.64 -5.62
CA SER A 179 -0.37 18.20 -6.95
C SER A 179 -0.36 19.74 -6.97
N ASP A 180 -1.24 20.41 -6.22
CA ASP A 180 -1.28 21.86 -6.13
C ASP A 180 -0.10 22.46 -5.37
N GLN A 181 0.43 21.72 -4.37
CA GLN A 181 1.55 22.18 -3.52
C GLN A 181 2.89 22.08 -4.25
N ILE A 182 3.02 21.12 -5.17
CA ILE A 182 4.27 20.81 -5.88
C ILE A 182 4.34 21.44 -7.28
N LYS A 183 3.32 22.15 -7.72
CA LYS A 183 3.27 22.75 -9.04
C LYS A 183 4.44 23.73 -9.28
N GLY A 184 5.21 23.46 -10.33
CA GLY A 184 6.38 24.26 -10.68
C GLY A 184 7.62 24.01 -9.85
N LYS A 185 7.60 23.02 -8.94
CA LYS A 185 8.72 22.58 -8.12
C LYS A 185 9.46 21.40 -8.76
N THR A 186 10.73 21.24 -8.40
CA THR A 186 11.45 20.00 -8.63
C THR A 186 11.12 19.02 -7.52
N VAL A 187 10.45 17.92 -7.88
CA VAL A 187 9.94 16.94 -6.93
C VAL A 187 10.66 15.61 -7.12
N VAL A 188 11.06 14.99 -6.02
CA VAL A 188 11.62 13.64 -6.01
C VAL A 188 10.64 12.71 -5.31
N CYS A 189 10.16 11.67 -6.02
CA CYS A 189 9.41 10.56 -5.44
C CYS A 189 10.33 9.38 -5.21
N ILE A 190 10.44 8.90 -3.98
CA ILE A 190 11.26 7.73 -3.67
C ILE A 190 10.42 6.46 -3.89
N ALA A 191 10.67 5.77 -5.01
CA ALA A 191 10.18 4.43 -5.26
C ALA A 191 11.08 3.43 -4.51
N SER A 192 10.72 3.11 -3.27
CA SER A 192 11.61 2.47 -2.31
C SER A 192 11.91 0.99 -2.59
N GLY A 193 11.08 0.28 -3.37
CA GLY A 193 11.31 -1.12 -3.65
C GLY A 193 10.51 -1.69 -4.81
N GLY A 194 11.04 -2.76 -5.39
CA GLY A 194 10.45 -3.51 -6.50
C GLY A 194 10.48 -5.03 -6.27
N ASN A 195 10.64 -5.48 -5.03
CA ASN A 195 10.62 -6.91 -4.67
C ASN A 195 9.18 -7.44 -4.61
N PHE A 196 8.49 -7.34 -5.74
CA PHE A 196 7.08 -7.69 -5.85
C PHE A 196 6.89 -9.21 -5.97
N ASP A 197 6.02 -9.75 -5.12
CA ASP A 197 5.56 -11.13 -5.25
C ASP A 197 4.49 -11.25 -6.33
N PHE A 198 4.86 -11.81 -7.47
CA PHE A 198 3.95 -11.96 -8.62
C PHE A 198 2.76 -12.89 -8.36
N GLU A 199 2.80 -13.74 -7.33
CA GLU A 199 1.63 -14.54 -6.92
C GLU A 199 0.51 -13.65 -6.37
N ARG A 200 0.84 -12.43 -5.91
CA ARG A 200 -0.13 -11.42 -5.45
C ARG A 200 -0.73 -10.56 -6.57
N LEU A 201 -0.23 -10.68 -7.80
CA LEU A 201 -0.72 -9.85 -8.92
C LEU A 201 -2.23 -9.98 -9.16
N PRO A 202 -2.86 -11.17 -9.07
CA PRO A 202 -4.32 -11.28 -9.16
C PRO A 202 -5.07 -10.48 -8.09
N GLU A 203 -4.58 -10.48 -6.84
CA GLU A 203 -5.16 -9.70 -5.74
C GLU A 203 -5.01 -8.20 -6.01
N VAL A 204 -3.83 -7.76 -6.43
CA VAL A 204 -3.54 -6.34 -6.75
C VAL A 204 -4.47 -5.86 -7.86
N LYS A 205 -4.61 -6.63 -8.94
CA LYS A 205 -5.51 -6.32 -10.05
C LYS A 205 -6.97 -6.24 -9.59
N GLU A 206 -7.41 -7.19 -8.77
CA GLU A 206 -8.76 -7.20 -8.20
C GLU A 206 -9.05 -5.95 -7.38
N ARG A 207 -8.13 -5.56 -6.48
CA ARG A 207 -8.24 -4.37 -5.66
C ARG A 207 -8.28 -3.09 -6.51
N ALA A 208 -7.37 -2.98 -7.50
CA ALA A 208 -7.31 -1.86 -8.42
C ALA A 208 -8.62 -1.68 -9.20
N GLN A 209 -9.16 -2.76 -9.77
CA GLN A 209 -10.41 -2.73 -10.54
C GLN A 209 -11.61 -2.34 -9.67
N ARG A 210 -11.66 -2.82 -8.42
CA ARG A 210 -12.72 -2.47 -7.47
C ARG A 210 -12.62 -1.01 -7.05
N TYR A 211 -11.43 -0.54 -6.75
CA TYR A 211 -11.20 0.87 -6.39
C TYR A 211 -11.56 1.81 -7.54
N SER A 212 -11.14 1.50 -8.75
CA SER A 212 -11.48 2.27 -9.95
C SER A 212 -12.96 2.16 -10.35
N GLY A 213 -13.74 1.33 -9.65
CA GLY A 213 -15.18 1.17 -9.87
C GLY A 213 -15.55 0.40 -11.13
N ILE A 214 -14.59 -0.17 -11.86
CA ILE A 214 -14.81 -0.96 -13.08
C ILE A 214 -15.15 -2.42 -12.81
N LYS A 215 -15.09 -2.85 -11.55
CA LYS A 215 -15.49 -4.19 -11.10
C LYS A 215 -16.37 -4.09 -9.86
N LYS A 216 -17.53 -4.74 -9.91
CA LYS A 216 -18.50 -4.78 -8.81
C LYS A 216 -19.07 -6.17 -8.60
N TYR A 217 -19.39 -6.47 -7.34
CA TYR A 217 -20.06 -7.70 -6.94
C TYR A 217 -21.46 -7.40 -6.46
N PHE A 218 -22.42 -8.25 -6.89
CA PHE A 218 -23.83 -8.12 -6.52
C PHE A 218 -24.35 -9.42 -5.95
N ILE A 219 -25.20 -9.33 -4.94
CA ILE A 219 -26.03 -10.43 -4.48
C ILE A 219 -27.44 -10.17 -4.97
N LEU A 220 -27.89 -10.91 -5.98
CA LEU A 220 -29.18 -10.75 -6.61
C LEU A 220 -30.18 -11.79 -6.10
N ARG A 221 -31.44 -11.39 -5.98
CA ARG A 221 -32.57 -12.31 -5.78
C ARG A 221 -33.19 -12.61 -7.15
N MET A 222 -32.94 -13.79 -7.69
CA MET A 222 -33.42 -14.18 -9.01
C MET A 222 -34.62 -15.13 -8.90
N PRO A 223 -35.69 -14.91 -9.69
CA PRO A 223 -36.81 -15.83 -9.73
C PRO A 223 -36.38 -17.22 -10.19
N GLN A 224 -36.87 -18.28 -9.49
CA GLN A 224 -36.54 -19.67 -9.85
C GLN A 224 -37.50 -20.21 -10.93
N ARG A 225 -37.56 -19.56 -12.07
CA ARG A 225 -38.36 -19.98 -13.24
C ARG A 225 -37.51 -20.09 -14.52
N PRO A 226 -37.97 -20.88 -15.51
CA PRO A 226 -37.29 -20.89 -16.81
C PRO A 226 -37.23 -19.48 -17.41
N GLY A 227 -36.08 -19.16 -18.05
CA GLY A 227 -35.85 -17.87 -18.71
C GLY A 227 -35.31 -16.76 -17.82
N ALA A 228 -35.38 -16.83 -16.47
CA ALA A 228 -34.94 -15.76 -15.56
C ALA A 228 -33.47 -15.36 -15.78
N LEU A 229 -32.58 -16.32 -15.96
CA LEU A 229 -31.16 -16.03 -16.24
C LEU A 229 -30.99 -15.34 -17.58
N LYS A 230 -31.75 -15.75 -18.62
CA LYS A 230 -31.69 -15.12 -19.94
C LYS A 230 -32.15 -13.66 -19.86
N GLU A 231 -33.21 -13.38 -19.12
CA GLU A 231 -33.68 -12.01 -18.88
C GLU A 231 -32.61 -11.17 -18.20
N PHE A 232 -31.96 -11.72 -17.18
CA PHE A 232 -30.83 -11.04 -16.52
C PHE A 232 -29.69 -10.75 -17.49
N LEU A 233 -29.28 -11.72 -18.31
CA LEU A 233 -28.19 -11.53 -19.27
C LEU A 233 -28.51 -10.46 -20.33
N ASN A 234 -29.76 -10.21 -20.64
CA ASN A 234 -30.16 -9.19 -21.60
C ASN A 234 -30.00 -7.75 -21.08
N ILE A 235 -29.84 -7.55 -19.77
CA ILE A 235 -29.62 -6.21 -19.19
C ILE A 235 -28.14 -5.84 -19.11
N LEU A 236 -27.22 -6.77 -19.39
CA LEU A 236 -25.79 -6.49 -19.47
C LEU A 236 -25.49 -5.69 -20.75
N GLY A 237 -24.63 -4.69 -20.61
CA GLY A 237 -24.11 -3.91 -21.73
C GLY A 237 -23.09 -4.69 -22.57
N PRO A 238 -22.71 -4.14 -23.73
CA PRO A 238 -21.78 -4.80 -24.66
C PRO A 238 -20.33 -4.86 -24.11
N ASP A 239 -19.99 -4.02 -23.13
CA ASP A 239 -18.67 -3.96 -22.49
C ASP A 239 -18.64 -4.63 -21.11
N ASP A 240 -19.77 -5.23 -20.69
CA ASP A 240 -19.87 -5.89 -19.39
C ASP A 240 -19.47 -7.37 -19.52
N ASP A 241 -18.54 -7.80 -18.68
CA ASP A 241 -18.08 -9.19 -18.60
C ASP A 241 -18.40 -9.78 -17.21
N ILE A 242 -18.85 -11.02 -17.20
CA ILE A 242 -19.15 -11.75 -15.97
C ILE A 242 -17.87 -12.48 -15.50
N CYS A 243 -17.20 -11.92 -14.52
CA CYS A 243 -16.00 -12.51 -13.93
C CYS A 243 -16.28 -13.50 -12.77
N ARG A 244 -17.50 -13.49 -12.21
CA ARG A 244 -17.95 -14.45 -11.19
C ARG A 244 -19.46 -14.69 -11.31
N PHE A 245 -19.87 -15.96 -11.24
CA PHE A 245 -21.27 -16.31 -11.23
C PHE A 245 -21.52 -17.56 -10.37
N GLU A 246 -22.24 -17.38 -9.26
CA GLU A 246 -22.62 -18.47 -8.37
C GLU A 246 -24.12 -18.46 -8.15
N TYR A 247 -24.80 -19.47 -8.66
CA TYR A 247 -26.23 -19.63 -8.52
C TYR A 247 -26.58 -20.87 -7.69
N LEU A 248 -27.08 -20.63 -6.50
CA LEU A 248 -27.54 -21.69 -5.62
C LEU A 248 -29.07 -21.83 -5.71
N LYS A 249 -29.52 -22.81 -6.46
CA LYS A 249 -30.93 -23.19 -6.51
C LYS A 249 -31.30 -23.99 -5.27
N LYS A 250 -32.04 -23.39 -4.35
CA LYS A 250 -32.63 -24.08 -3.20
C LYS A 250 -34.03 -24.50 -3.57
N SER A 251 -34.34 -25.82 -3.49
CA SER A 251 -35.68 -26.36 -3.69
C SER A 251 -36.73 -25.67 -2.81
N ALA A 252 -37.91 -25.45 -3.35
CA ALA A 252 -39.10 -24.95 -2.65
C ALA A 252 -39.20 -23.44 -2.34
N ARG A 253 -38.38 -22.57 -2.92
CA ARG A 253 -38.57 -21.11 -2.79
C ARG A 253 -38.73 -20.47 -4.18
N ASN A 254 -39.54 -19.41 -4.26
CA ASN A 254 -39.78 -18.68 -5.51
C ASN A 254 -38.57 -17.90 -6.01
N PHE A 255 -37.55 -17.67 -5.15
CA PHE A 255 -36.33 -16.92 -5.46
C PHE A 255 -35.08 -17.67 -5.00
N GLY A 256 -34.03 -17.58 -5.77
CA GLY A 256 -32.66 -18.02 -5.44
C GLY A 256 -31.72 -16.83 -5.28
N SER A 257 -30.66 -16.99 -4.48
CA SER A 257 -29.59 -16.00 -4.39
C SER A 257 -28.53 -16.30 -5.46
N VAL A 258 -28.08 -15.25 -6.15
CA VAL A 258 -27.00 -15.29 -7.12
C VAL A 258 -25.93 -14.32 -6.70
N LEU A 259 -24.69 -14.80 -6.53
CA LEU A 259 -23.53 -13.93 -6.43
C LEU A 259 -22.97 -13.74 -7.83
N ILE A 260 -22.86 -12.50 -8.27
CA ILE A 260 -22.30 -12.15 -9.56
C ILE A 260 -21.24 -11.05 -9.43
N GLY A 261 -20.10 -11.26 -10.09
CA GLY A 261 -19.08 -10.24 -10.31
C GLY A 261 -19.13 -9.79 -11.76
N ILE A 262 -19.15 -8.49 -11.98
CA ILE A 262 -19.19 -7.87 -13.30
C ILE A 262 -18.00 -6.94 -13.43
N GLU A 263 -17.25 -7.09 -14.51
CA GLU A 263 -16.21 -6.17 -14.97
C GLU A 263 -16.73 -5.37 -16.16
N THR A 264 -16.31 -4.10 -16.25
CA THR A 264 -16.69 -3.23 -17.36
C THR A 264 -15.54 -2.27 -17.70
N ARG A 265 -15.60 -1.57 -18.83
CA ARG A 265 -14.56 -0.63 -19.25
C ARG A 265 -14.67 0.75 -18.58
N SER A 266 -15.85 1.12 -18.09
CA SER A 266 -16.10 2.39 -17.44
C SER A 266 -17.05 2.22 -16.26
N PRO A 267 -16.79 2.87 -15.10
CA PRO A 267 -17.72 2.87 -13.97
C PRO A 267 -19.14 3.34 -14.33
N ASP A 268 -19.25 4.21 -15.34
CA ASP A 268 -20.54 4.74 -15.80
C ASP A 268 -21.46 3.69 -16.41
N ASN A 269 -20.90 2.60 -16.93
CA ASN A 269 -21.68 1.48 -17.49
C ASN A 269 -22.56 0.81 -16.43
N PHE A 270 -22.21 0.90 -15.16
CA PHE A 270 -23.05 0.38 -14.08
C PHE A 270 -24.35 1.19 -13.86
N LYS A 271 -24.41 2.45 -14.28
CA LYS A 271 -25.63 3.28 -14.09
C LYS A 271 -26.86 2.71 -14.78
N PRO A 272 -26.84 2.45 -16.11
CA PRO A 272 -28.00 1.83 -16.80
C PRO A 272 -28.27 0.41 -16.31
N PHE A 273 -27.23 -0.38 -16.00
CA PHE A 273 -27.39 -1.71 -15.43
C PHE A 273 -28.16 -1.68 -14.10
N LEU A 274 -27.77 -0.82 -13.16
CA LEU A 274 -28.46 -0.70 -11.87
C LEU A 274 -29.89 -0.22 -11.99
N GLN A 275 -30.21 0.65 -12.96
CA GLN A 275 -31.58 1.11 -13.23
C GLN A 275 -32.51 -0.01 -13.71
N GLN A 276 -31.97 -1.02 -14.39
CA GLN A 276 -32.76 -2.16 -14.88
C GLN A 276 -32.91 -3.30 -13.87
N LEU A 277 -32.13 -3.27 -12.79
CA LEU A 277 -32.21 -4.25 -11.69
C LEU A 277 -33.33 -3.95 -10.66
N ILE A 278 -33.82 -2.73 -10.62
CA ILE A 278 -34.87 -2.25 -9.74
C ILE A 278 -36.22 -2.45 -10.41
#